data_949b073c50eef44b296e1114f924d9ee
#
_entry.id   949b073c50eef44b296e1114f924d9ee
#
_cell.length_a   1.000
_cell.length_b   1.000
_cell.length_c   1.000
_cell.angle_alpha   90.00
_cell.angle_beta   90.00
_cell.angle_gamma   90.00
#
_symmetry.space_group_name_H-M   'P 1'
#
loop_
_entity.id
_entity.type
_entity.pdbx_description
1 polymer ?
#
loop_
_entity_poly.entity_id
_entity_poly.type
_entity_poly.pdbx_seq_one_letter_code
_entity_poly.pdbx_strand_id
1 'polypeptide(L)'
;MIKNTNKYDQLFKNVSPSSMSGIQIFSANDDYIKPQQYNDVTNLENRIWEDLFINVIPLIDQYVCKEYLLGMRTLPIPKDRFPEFDAISPLIENSTNWQLVPVSGFLTEDLFFDLNANRKFPVTDIIRKSPRFEEKYSNENIHNEEGYTPEPDIFHDIQGHIPFLMNKPYADFMHNVGILGDKILKDERNLGSKLVSHNLRRLQNFAWWTYEFGLIHNNIDTNHFRRKKNDIEYEIYGSGIISSFDETLNVINCAKGLSKKSKILPYDIEEIVMTSFNYSEIQDRYYVIGSMEELYKSFQDNQDLFWFEG
;
A
#
# COMPACT_ATOMS: atom_id res chain seq x y z
N MET A 1 27.67 -0.85 11.89
CA MET A 1 26.39 -0.49 12.49
C MET A 1 26.21 1.01 12.37
N ILE A 2 25.54 1.47 11.33
CA ILE A 2 25.21 2.89 11.19
C ILE A 2 23.86 3.06 11.88
N LYS A 3 23.89 3.66 13.07
CA LYS A 3 22.69 4.12 13.76
C LYS A 3 22.11 5.30 12.97
N ASN A 4 21.28 5.05 12.00
CA ASN A 4 20.41 6.07 11.41
C ASN A 4 19.07 6.07 12.16
N THR A 5 19.14 6.31 13.46
CA THR A 5 18.04 6.17 14.42
C THR A 5 16.95 7.25 14.26
N ASN A 6 17.24 8.42 13.69
CA ASN A 6 16.31 9.56 13.75
C ASN A 6 15.21 9.59 12.66
N LYS A 7 15.38 8.92 11.53
CA LYS A 7 14.34 8.93 10.47
C LYS A 7 13.28 7.86 10.71
N TYR A 8 13.67 6.76 11.31
CA TYR A 8 12.84 5.58 11.51
C TYR A 8 12.27 5.42 12.93
N ASP A 9 12.89 6.02 13.94
CA ASP A 9 12.38 5.98 15.33
C ASP A 9 10.98 6.62 15.49
N GLN A 10 10.61 7.55 14.60
CA GLN A 10 9.26 8.11 14.56
C GLN A 10 8.26 7.20 13.86
N LEU A 11 8.71 6.37 12.88
CA LEU A 11 7.88 5.44 12.12
C LEU A 11 7.35 4.29 13.00
N PHE A 12 8.08 3.92 14.06
CA PHE A 12 7.80 2.70 14.83
C PHE A 12 6.89 2.90 16.04
N LYS A 13 6.33 4.08 16.23
CA LYS A 13 5.48 4.37 17.40
C LYS A 13 4.15 3.62 17.38
N ASN A 14 3.64 3.36 16.21
CA ASN A 14 2.28 2.87 15.99
C ASN A 14 2.21 1.43 15.47
N VAL A 15 3.31 0.68 15.50
CA VAL A 15 3.36 -0.72 15.05
C VAL A 15 4.01 -1.63 16.09
N SER A 16 3.65 -2.89 16.07
CA SER A 16 4.27 -3.95 16.87
C SER A 16 4.63 -5.10 15.96
N PRO A 17 5.86 -5.66 16.08
CA PRO A 17 6.16 -6.91 15.40
C PRO A 17 5.33 -8.05 15.99
N SER A 18 4.80 -8.91 15.14
CA SER A 18 4.19 -10.18 15.55
C SER A 18 5.25 -11.20 15.98
N SER A 19 6.52 -10.95 15.63
CA SER A 19 7.66 -11.75 16.06
C SER A 19 8.40 -11.07 17.21
N MET A 20 8.95 -11.86 18.14
CA MET A 20 9.70 -11.36 19.29
C MET A 20 11.06 -10.73 18.98
N SER A 21 11.41 -10.60 17.71
CA SER A 21 12.72 -10.08 17.27
C SER A 21 12.87 -8.56 17.29
N GLY A 22 11.80 -7.82 17.61
CA GLY A 22 11.79 -6.35 17.55
C GLY A 22 11.71 -5.82 16.12
N ILE A 23 11.49 -4.51 15.97
CA ILE A 23 11.40 -3.86 14.67
C ILE A 23 12.81 -3.62 14.15
N GLN A 24 13.10 -4.14 12.97
CA GLN A 24 14.39 -4.01 12.30
C GLN A 24 14.18 -3.55 10.85
N ILE A 25 15.22 -2.93 10.28
CA ILE A 25 15.27 -2.60 8.85
C ILE A 25 16.33 -3.50 8.23
N PHE A 26 15.90 -4.27 7.24
CA PHE A 26 16.74 -5.27 6.56
C PHE A 26 17.16 -4.77 5.19
N SER A 27 18.41 -5.08 4.83
CA SER A 27 19.00 -4.88 3.52
C SER A 27 19.25 -6.21 2.82
N ALA A 28 19.69 -6.18 1.57
CA ALA A 28 19.94 -7.37 0.76
C ALA A 28 21.00 -8.35 1.36
N ASN A 29 21.82 -7.87 2.29
CA ASN A 29 22.83 -8.68 2.97
C ASN A 29 22.34 -9.31 4.28
N ASP A 30 21.10 -9.05 4.68
CA ASP A 30 20.53 -9.53 5.92
C ASP A 30 19.61 -10.73 5.66
N ASP A 31 19.41 -11.57 6.68
CA ASP A 31 18.39 -12.63 6.66
C ASP A 31 17.03 -12.04 7.01
N TYR A 32 16.37 -11.49 5.98
CA TYR A 32 15.08 -10.79 6.11
C TYR A 32 13.87 -11.69 5.86
N ILE A 33 14.04 -12.83 5.18
CA ILE A 33 12.93 -13.76 4.90
C ILE A 33 12.69 -14.60 6.13
N LYS A 34 11.45 -14.56 6.63
CA LYS A 34 11.03 -15.43 7.74
C LYS A 34 9.82 -16.22 7.33
N PRO A 35 9.84 -17.56 7.48
CA PRO A 35 8.62 -18.36 7.32
C PRO A 35 7.53 -17.83 8.24
N GLN A 36 6.32 -17.71 7.73
CA GLN A 36 5.19 -17.28 8.53
C GLN A 36 4.93 -18.29 9.64
N GLN A 37 4.85 -17.81 10.89
CA GLN A 37 4.64 -18.61 12.09
C GLN A 37 3.21 -18.40 12.59
N TYR A 38 2.22 -19.08 11.99
CA TYR A 38 0.81 -18.91 12.32
C TYR A 38 0.50 -19.15 13.80
N ASN A 39 1.24 -20.07 14.45
CA ASN A 39 1.04 -20.40 15.86
C ASN A 39 1.54 -19.28 16.80
N ASP A 40 2.36 -18.36 16.33
CA ASP A 40 2.91 -17.26 17.12
C ASP A 40 2.02 -16.02 17.06
N VAL A 41 1.05 -15.98 16.13
CA VAL A 41 0.06 -14.92 16.05
C VAL A 41 -0.84 -14.95 17.27
N THR A 42 -0.85 -13.87 18.01
CA THR A 42 -1.62 -13.77 19.26
C THR A 42 -3.11 -13.55 19.00
N ASN A 43 -3.93 -13.84 20.00
CA ASN A 43 -5.37 -13.54 19.95
C ASN A 43 -5.64 -12.03 19.83
N LEU A 44 -4.73 -11.18 20.34
CA LEU A 44 -4.87 -9.73 20.20
C LEU A 44 -4.65 -9.29 18.77
N GLU A 45 -3.61 -9.78 18.10
CA GLU A 45 -3.32 -9.48 16.71
C GLU A 45 -4.45 -9.92 15.77
N ASN A 46 -5.01 -11.11 15.99
CA ASN A 46 -6.18 -11.56 15.23
C ASN A 46 -7.40 -10.64 15.46
N ARG A 47 -7.63 -10.17 16.69
CA ARG A 47 -8.72 -9.21 16.96
C ARG A 47 -8.48 -7.85 16.31
N ILE A 48 -7.25 -7.36 16.28
CA ILE A 48 -6.91 -6.12 15.57
C ILE A 48 -7.20 -6.30 14.08
N TRP A 49 -6.78 -7.41 13.48
CA TRP A 49 -7.08 -7.75 12.09
C TRP A 49 -8.59 -7.77 11.81
N GLU A 50 -9.37 -8.45 12.62
CA GLU A 50 -10.82 -8.53 12.50
C GLU A 50 -11.48 -7.15 12.61
N ASP A 51 -11.10 -6.34 13.59
CA ASP A 51 -11.64 -4.98 13.78
C ASP A 51 -11.33 -4.07 12.59
N LEU A 52 -10.12 -4.16 12.00
CA LEU A 52 -9.76 -3.44 10.78
C LEU A 52 -10.68 -3.85 9.61
N PHE A 53 -10.90 -5.14 9.42
CA PHE A 53 -11.80 -5.64 8.38
C PHE A 53 -13.25 -5.19 8.57
N ILE A 54 -13.79 -5.28 9.77
CA ILE A 54 -15.17 -4.85 10.09
C ILE A 54 -15.37 -3.39 9.71
N ASN A 55 -14.38 -2.53 9.95
CA ASN A 55 -14.47 -1.11 9.65
C ASN A 55 -14.40 -0.81 8.15
N VAL A 56 -13.52 -1.46 7.39
CA VAL A 56 -13.27 -1.11 5.98
C VAL A 56 -14.20 -1.84 5.00
N ILE A 57 -14.67 -3.06 5.30
CA ILE A 57 -15.49 -3.86 4.36
C ILE A 57 -16.71 -3.12 3.82
N PRO A 58 -17.52 -2.41 4.62
CA PRO A 58 -18.69 -1.71 4.10
C PRO A 58 -18.33 -0.62 3.10
N LEU A 59 -17.15 -0.03 3.24
CA LEU A 59 -16.64 1.02 2.36
C LEU A 59 -16.03 0.41 1.08
N ILE A 60 -15.28 -0.68 1.23
CA ILE A 60 -14.71 -1.42 0.10
C ILE A 60 -15.81 -1.87 -0.87
N ASP A 61 -16.85 -2.51 -0.38
CA ASP A 61 -17.96 -3.00 -1.21
C ASP A 61 -18.64 -1.88 -2.02
N GLN A 62 -18.55 -0.63 -1.56
CA GLN A 62 -19.24 0.52 -2.17
C GLN A 62 -18.31 1.41 -3.02
N TYR A 63 -17.06 1.63 -2.61
CA TYR A 63 -16.24 2.70 -3.15
C TYR A 63 -14.96 2.24 -3.84
N VAL A 64 -14.57 0.97 -3.71
CA VAL A 64 -13.33 0.46 -4.30
C VAL A 64 -13.55 -0.08 -5.71
N CYS A 65 -12.57 0.05 -6.58
CA CYS A 65 -12.64 -0.34 -7.99
C CYS A 65 -12.82 -1.85 -8.20
N LYS A 66 -13.28 -2.22 -9.40
CA LYS A 66 -13.61 -3.62 -9.75
C LYS A 66 -12.39 -4.54 -9.74
N GLU A 67 -11.23 -4.05 -10.13
CA GLU A 67 -9.99 -4.82 -10.19
C GLU A 67 -9.65 -5.40 -8.82
N TYR A 68 -9.75 -4.58 -7.79
CA TYR A 68 -9.58 -4.99 -6.40
C TYR A 68 -10.66 -5.99 -5.95
N LEU A 69 -11.94 -5.67 -6.22
CA LEU A 69 -13.08 -6.49 -5.79
C LEU A 69 -13.05 -7.91 -6.38
N LEU A 70 -12.54 -8.06 -7.62
CA LEU A 70 -12.36 -9.36 -8.24
C LEU A 70 -11.30 -10.18 -7.51
N GLY A 71 -10.17 -9.57 -7.16
CA GLY A 71 -9.12 -10.22 -6.37
C GLY A 71 -9.60 -10.65 -4.98
N MET A 72 -10.29 -9.75 -4.28
CA MET A 72 -10.85 -10.05 -2.95
C MET A 72 -11.86 -11.20 -2.94
N ARG A 73 -12.57 -11.44 -4.05
CA ARG A 73 -13.50 -12.57 -4.18
C ARG A 73 -12.82 -13.88 -4.51
N THR A 74 -11.64 -13.81 -5.10
CA THR A 74 -10.88 -14.98 -5.55
C THR A 74 -9.95 -15.52 -4.46
N LEU A 75 -9.40 -14.61 -3.65
CA LEU A 75 -8.44 -14.97 -2.62
C LEU A 75 -9.14 -15.33 -1.29
N PRO A 76 -8.71 -16.42 -0.63
CA PRO A 76 -9.26 -16.84 0.65
C PRO A 76 -8.69 -16.02 1.82
N ILE A 77 -8.77 -14.68 1.73
CA ILE A 77 -8.32 -13.78 2.80
C ILE A 77 -9.36 -13.82 3.93
N PRO A 78 -9.02 -14.34 5.12
CA PRO A 78 -9.95 -14.41 6.23
C PRO A 78 -10.20 -13.01 6.80
N LYS A 79 -11.39 -12.82 7.39
CA LYS A 79 -11.77 -11.53 7.98
C LYS A 79 -11.53 -11.46 9.48
N ASP A 80 -11.37 -12.62 10.10
CA ASP A 80 -11.35 -12.84 11.56
C ASP A 80 -9.97 -13.19 12.11
N ARG A 81 -8.97 -13.33 11.26
CA ARG A 81 -7.60 -13.69 11.65
C ARG A 81 -6.59 -13.36 10.53
N PHE A 82 -5.32 -13.42 10.88
CA PHE A 82 -4.22 -13.32 9.90
C PHE A 82 -4.36 -14.39 8.82
N PRO A 83 -4.15 -14.02 7.54
CA PRO A 83 -4.22 -14.96 6.43
C PRO A 83 -3.01 -15.90 6.40
N GLU A 84 -3.26 -17.12 5.98
CA GLU A 84 -2.19 -18.09 5.72
C GLU A 84 -1.63 -17.89 4.31
N PHE A 85 -0.33 -17.56 4.21
CA PHE A 85 0.31 -17.29 2.93
C PHE A 85 0.33 -18.52 2.03
N ASP A 86 0.43 -19.71 2.61
CA ASP A 86 0.38 -20.97 1.88
C ASP A 86 -0.97 -21.20 1.17
N ALA A 87 -2.04 -20.57 1.67
CA ALA A 87 -3.35 -20.60 1.02
C ALA A 87 -3.51 -19.54 -0.09
N ILE A 88 -2.78 -18.42 -0.02
CA ILE A 88 -2.92 -17.26 -0.90
C ILE A 88 -1.87 -17.26 -2.00
N SER A 89 -0.60 -17.44 -1.65
CA SER A 89 0.53 -17.28 -2.58
C SER A 89 0.45 -18.16 -3.82
N PRO A 90 0.06 -19.46 -3.74
CA PRO A 90 -0.07 -20.29 -4.94
C PRO A 90 -1.14 -19.82 -5.93
N LEU A 91 -2.20 -19.16 -5.44
CA LEU A 91 -3.26 -18.62 -6.31
C LEU A 91 -2.75 -17.40 -7.09
N ILE A 92 -1.98 -16.54 -6.45
CA ILE A 92 -1.37 -15.37 -7.07
C ILE A 92 -0.29 -15.82 -8.07
N GLU A 93 0.57 -16.77 -7.68
CA GLU A 93 1.61 -17.31 -8.54
C GLU A 93 1.03 -17.92 -9.81
N ASN A 94 -0.02 -18.72 -9.69
CA ASN A 94 -0.72 -19.31 -10.85
C ASN A 94 -1.40 -18.25 -11.74
N SER A 95 -1.83 -17.12 -11.18
CA SER A 95 -2.52 -16.07 -11.92
C SER A 95 -1.56 -15.12 -12.65
N THR A 96 -0.51 -14.66 -11.97
CA THR A 96 0.32 -13.54 -12.42
C THR A 96 1.81 -13.74 -12.22
N ASN A 97 2.24 -14.91 -11.77
CA ASN A 97 3.61 -15.27 -11.40
C ASN A 97 4.21 -14.42 -10.26
N TRP A 98 3.37 -13.81 -9.43
CA TRP A 98 3.83 -13.15 -8.23
C TRP A 98 3.86 -14.13 -7.05
N GLN A 99 4.84 -13.96 -6.16
CA GLN A 99 4.99 -14.73 -4.93
C GLN A 99 4.94 -13.79 -3.73
N LEU A 100 4.29 -14.22 -2.66
CA LEU A 100 4.38 -13.53 -1.39
C LEU A 100 5.68 -13.95 -0.67
N VAL A 101 6.40 -12.96 -0.17
CA VAL A 101 7.63 -13.18 0.61
C VAL A 101 7.40 -12.64 2.02
N PRO A 102 7.25 -13.51 3.02
CA PRO A 102 7.14 -13.06 4.40
C PRO A 102 8.47 -12.46 4.85
N VAL A 103 8.43 -11.22 5.31
CA VAL A 103 9.61 -10.50 5.78
C VAL A 103 9.46 -10.07 7.22
N SER A 104 10.57 -9.94 7.91
CA SER A 104 10.60 -9.43 9.28
C SER A 104 10.87 -7.94 9.28
N GLY A 105 9.97 -7.15 9.89
CA GLY A 105 10.16 -5.70 9.99
C GLY A 105 10.05 -4.97 8.65
N PHE A 106 10.93 -4.02 8.40
CA PHE A 106 10.95 -3.19 7.19
C PHE A 106 12.15 -3.49 6.31
N LEU A 107 12.00 -3.22 5.02
CA LEU A 107 13.04 -3.40 4.02
C LEU A 107 13.62 -2.04 3.59
N THR A 108 14.89 -2.05 3.20
CA THR A 108 15.48 -0.92 2.48
C THR A 108 14.90 -0.80 1.07
N GLU A 109 14.97 0.39 0.49
CA GLU A 109 14.43 0.68 -0.83
C GLU A 109 15.00 -0.21 -1.94
N ASP A 110 16.31 -0.50 -1.88
CA ASP A 110 16.99 -1.37 -2.84
C ASP A 110 16.44 -2.80 -2.79
N LEU A 111 16.24 -3.35 -1.61
CA LEU A 111 15.67 -4.68 -1.46
C LEU A 111 14.20 -4.73 -1.86
N PHE A 112 13.42 -3.69 -1.53
CA PHE A 112 12.02 -3.61 -1.93
C PHE A 112 11.85 -3.60 -3.46
N PHE A 113 12.61 -2.78 -4.17
CA PHE A 113 12.53 -2.71 -5.63
C PHE A 113 13.10 -3.96 -6.31
N ASP A 114 14.19 -4.54 -5.79
CA ASP A 114 14.70 -5.82 -6.30
C ASP A 114 13.67 -6.94 -6.19
N LEU A 115 12.99 -7.06 -5.05
CA LEU A 115 11.92 -8.06 -4.87
C LEU A 115 10.78 -7.84 -5.89
N ASN A 116 10.29 -6.62 -6.02
CA ASN A 116 9.22 -6.30 -6.98
C ASN A 116 9.64 -6.52 -8.44
N ALA A 117 10.91 -6.22 -8.79
CA ALA A 117 11.49 -6.51 -10.11
C ALA A 117 11.57 -8.01 -10.40
N ASN A 118 11.51 -8.86 -9.39
CA ASN A 118 11.48 -10.32 -9.49
C ASN A 118 10.09 -10.92 -9.19
N ARG A 119 9.01 -10.11 -9.25
CA ARG A 119 7.63 -10.52 -8.94
C ARG A 119 7.48 -11.16 -7.56
N LYS A 120 8.20 -10.64 -6.60
CA LYS A 120 8.11 -11.02 -5.19
C LYS A 120 7.55 -9.84 -4.39
N PHE A 121 6.40 -10.03 -3.78
CA PHE A 121 5.79 -9.01 -2.96
C PHE A 121 6.15 -9.26 -1.49
N PRO A 122 6.93 -8.36 -0.86
CA PRO A 122 7.24 -8.50 0.55
C PRO A 122 6.02 -8.20 1.40
N VAL A 123 5.75 -9.05 2.37
CA VAL A 123 4.67 -8.87 3.36
C VAL A 123 5.30 -8.85 4.74
N THR A 124 5.16 -7.74 5.44
CA THR A 124 5.72 -7.58 6.79
C THR A 124 4.96 -8.40 7.83
N ASP A 125 5.65 -8.72 8.93
CA ASP A 125 5.08 -9.38 10.10
C ASP A 125 4.55 -8.38 11.17
N ILE A 126 4.48 -7.11 10.83
CA ILE A 126 4.07 -6.04 11.74
C ILE A 126 2.57 -5.81 11.60
N ILE A 127 1.87 -5.57 12.73
CA ILE A 127 0.51 -5.07 12.72
C ILE A 127 0.44 -3.73 13.47
N ARG A 128 -0.40 -2.82 12.95
CA ARG A 128 -0.60 -1.50 13.55
C ARG A 128 -1.19 -1.58 14.96
N LYS A 129 -0.72 -0.68 15.82
CA LYS A 129 -1.34 -0.38 17.09
C LYS A 129 -2.28 0.80 16.87
N SER A 130 -3.56 0.57 17.00
CA SER A 130 -4.51 1.67 17.00
C SER A 130 -4.89 2.01 18.45
N PRO A 131 -4.84 3.29 18.85
CA PRO A 131 -5.37 3.71 20.14
C PRO A 131 -6.82 3.26 20.35
N ARG A 132 -7.61 3.21 19.29
CA ARG A 132 -8.98 2.70 19.26
C ARG A 132 -9.08 1.23 19.71
N PHE A 133 -8.06 0.42 19.46
CA PHE A 133 -8.00 -0.98 19.87
C PHE A 133 -7.44 -1.10 21.28
N GLU A 134 -6.48 -0.28 21.67
CA GLU A 134 -5.95 -0.22 23.03
C GLU A 134 -7.02 0.22 24.02
N GLU A 135 -7.87 1.22 23.70
CA GLU A 135 -9.03 1.62 24.53
C GLU A 135 -10.07 0.50 24.67
N LYS A 136 -10.34 -0.24 23.62
CA LYS A 136 -11.30 -1.34 23.64
C LYS A 136 -10.82 -2.50 24.51
N TYR A 137 -9.50 -2.65 24.68
CA TYR A 137 -8.88 -3.79 25.38
C TYR A 137 -8.08 -3.40 26.64
N SER A 138 -7.87 -2.11 26.90
CA SER A 138 -7.31 -1.59 28.14
C SER A 138 -8.30 -0.62 28.78
N ASN A 139 -8.49 -0.73 30.10
CA ASN A 139 -9.41 0.14 30.88
C ASN A 139 -8.87 1.58 31.08
N GLU A 140 -8.02 2.10 30.21
CA GLU A 140 -7.45 3.42 30.33
C GLU A 140 -7.98 4.35 29.23
N ASN A 141 -8.58 5.47 29.66
CA ASN A 141 -9.10 6.56 28.82
C ASN A 141 -7.95 7.24 28.05
N ILE A 142 -7.74 6.89 26.80
CA ILE A 142 -6.86 7.63 25.90
C ILE A 142 -7.71 8.20 24.76
N HIS A 143 -7.89 9.51 24.81
CA HIS A 143 -8.44 10.28 23.69
C HIS A 143 -7.34 10.47 22.66
N ASN A 144 -7.35 9.70 21.58
CA ASN A 144 -6.92 10.16 20.25
C ASN A 144 -7.24 9.07 19.21
N GLU A 145 -8.00 9.37 18.41
CA GLU A 145 -8.37 9.40 17.00
C GLU A 145 -7.33 8.74 16.10
N GLU A 146 -7.81 8.06 15.10
CA GLU A 146 -7.20 7.74 13.82
C GLU A 146 -6.71 6.30 13.68
N GLY A 147 -7.52 5.54 12.93
CA GLY A 147 -7.13 4.24 12.35
C GLY A 147 -6.10 4.37 11.23
N TYR A 148 -5.55 5.59 11.01
CA TYR A 148 -4.44 5.84 10.11
C TYR A 148 -3.13 5.44 10.77
N THR A 149 -2.30 4.69 10.06
CA THR A 149 -0.90 4.46 10.43
C THR A 149 0.00 4.87 9.26
N PRO A 150 1.04 5.65 9.52
CA PRO A 150 1.99 6.06 8.49
C PRO A 150 2.92 4.93 8.04
N GLU A 151 2.98 3.82 8.81
CA GLU A 151 3.83 2.70 8.50
C GLU A 151 3.02 1.62 7.75
N PRO A 152 3.59 1.00 6.69
CA PRO A 152 3.01 -0.20 6.12
C PRO A 152 3.00 -1.32 7.16
N ASP A 153 1.90 -2.04 7.24
CA ASP A 153 1.74 -3.19 8.12
C ASP A 153 1.13 -4.37 7.36
N ILE A 154 1.05 -5.54 7.98
CA ILE A 154 0.51 -6.74 7.33
C ILE A 154 -0.91 -6.52 6.79
N PHE A 155 -1.72 -5.67 7.43
CA PHE A 155 -3.07 -5.36 6.95
C PHE A 155 -3.02 -4.53 5.67
N HIS A 156 -2.14 -3.53 5.61
CA HIS A 156 -1.89 -2.76 4.41
C HIS A 156 -1.35 -3.65 3.27
N ASP A 157 -0.33 -4.45 3.55
CA ASP A 157 0.28 -5.30 2.55
C ASP A 157 -0.73 -6.30 1.96
N ILE A 158 -1.41 -7.06 2.82
CA ILE A 158 -2.32 -8.12 2.37
C ILE A 158 -3.64 -7.55 1.87
N GLN A 159 -4.32 -6.75 2.68
CA GLN A 159 -5.66 -6.28 2.34
C GLN A 159 -5.61 -5.13 1.34
N GLY A 160 -4.59 -4.27 1.37
CA GLY A 160 -4.43 -3.16 0.43
C GLY A 160 -3.93 -3.58 -0.95
N HIS A 161 -2.85 -4.35 -1.03
CA HIS A 161 -2.16 -4.64 -2.29
C HIS A 161 -2.50 -5.99 -2.91
N ILE A 162 -2.57 -7.06 -2.11
CA ILE A 162 -2.60 -8.42 -2.65
C ILE A 162 -3.78 -8.70 -3.58
N PRO A 163 -5.01 -8.21 -3.34
CA PRO A 163 -6.11 -8.42 -4.27
C PRO A 163 -5.85 -7.91 -5.68
N PHE A 164 -5.11 -6.81 -5.82
CA PHE A 164 -4.74 -6.27 -7.13
C PHE A 164 -3.77 -7.16 -7.90
N LEU A 165 -2.92 -7.92 -7.23
CA LEU A 165 -1.98 -8.84 -7.88
C LEU A 165 -2.68 -9.99 -8.63
N MET A 166 -3.96 -10.22 -8.37
CA MET A 166 -4.78 -11.14 -9.18
C MET A 166 -5.14 -10.57 -10.56
N ASN A 167 -5.02 -9.26 -10.76
CA ASN A 167 -5.26 -8.59 -12.03
C ASN A 167 -3.96 -8.50 -12.83
N LYS A 168 -3.85 -9.25 -13.93
CA LYS A 168 -2.59 -9.34 -14.69
C LYS A 168 -2.05 -7.97 -15.16
N PRO A 169 -2.85 -7.06 -15.75
CA PRO A 169 -2.35 -5.74 -16.13
C PRO A 169 -1.77 -4.95 -14.97
N TYR A 170 -2.42 -4.98 -13.80
CA TYR A 170 -1.91 -4.33 -12.59
C TYR A 170 -0.62 -4.99 -12.09
N ALA A 171 -0.58 -6.31 -12.06
CA ALA A 171 0.59 -7.08 -11.65
C ALA A 171 1.81 -6.81 -12.55
N ASP A 172 1.58 -6.69 -13.88
CA ASP A 172 2.62 -6.32 -14.83
C ASP A 172 3.07 -4.85 -14.65
N PHE A 173 2.15 -3.94 -14.35
CA PHE A 173 2.47 -2.55 -14.02
C PHE A 173 3.35 -2.46 -12.76
N MET A 174 2.96 -3.11 -11.66
CA MET A 174 3.76 -3.16 -10.44
C MET A 174 5.16 -3.74 -10.66
N HIS A 175 5.26 -4.79 -11.47
CA HIS A 175 6.54 -5.36 -11.86
C HIS A 175 7.43 -4.35 -12.62
N ASN A 176 6.84 -3.60 -13.55
CA ASN A 176 7.57 -2.58 -14.32
C ASN A 176 8.02 -1.41 -13.43
N VAL A 177 7.23 -1.02 -12.43
CA VAL A 177 7.65 -0.05 -11.40
C VAL A 177 8.84 -0.59 -10.61
N GLY A 178 8.80 -1.85 -10.21
CA GLY A 178 9.91 -2.55 -9.56
C GLY A 178 11.20 -2.54 -10.39
N ILE A 179 11.09 -2.90 -11.68
CA ILE A 179 12.23 -2.89 -12.62
C ILE A 179 12.82 -1.49 -12.74
N LEU A 180 11.99 -0.45 -12.87
CA LEU A 180 12.48 0.92 -12.99
C LEU A 180 13.20 1.36 -11.71
N GLY A 181 12.65 1.07 -10.54
CA GLY A 181 13.27 1.39 -9.26
C GLY A 181 14.64 0.70 -9.07
N ASP A 182 14.72 -0.58 -9.42
CA ASP A 182 15.97 -1.35 -9.39
C ASP A 182 17.04 -0.75 -10.34
N LYS A 183 16.65 -0.37 -11.56
CA LYS A 183 17.53 0.29 -12.52
C LYS A 183 18.05 1.65 -12.03
N ILE A 184 17.17 2.45 -11.42
CA ILE A 184 17.55 3.75 -10.83
C ILE A 184 18.56 3.53 -9.71
N LEU A 185 18.31 2.59 -8.82
CA LEU A 185 19.17 2.30 -7.68
C LEU A 185 20.53 1.72 -8.09
N LYS A 186 20.57 0.95 -9.18
CA LYS A 186 21.81 0.45 -9.78
C LYS A 186 22.59 1.49 -10.58
N ASP A 187 22.02 2.70 -10.68
CA ASP A 187 22.61 3.82 -11.43
C ASP A 187 22.96 3.44 -12.89
N GLU A 188 22.05 2.78 -13.59
CA GLU A 188 22.30 2.28 -14.96
C GLU A 188 22.71 3.39 -15.95
N ARG A 189 22.39 4.68 -15.65
CA ARG A 189 22.79 5.83 -16.45
C ARG A 189 24.08 6.53 -15.97
N ASN A 190 24.72 6.03 -14.91
CA ASN A 190 25.94 6.57 -14.32
C ASN A 190 25.83 8.05 -13.90
N LEU A 191 24.73 8.41 -13.27
CA LEU A 191 24.40 9.77 -12.88
C LEU A 191 25.00 10.18 -11.53
N GLY A 192 25.38 9.20 -10.71
CA GLY A 192 25.90 9.37 -9.37
C GLY A 192 24.82 9.46 -8.29
N SER A 193 25.21 9.20 -7.05
CA SER A 193 24.31 8.98 -5.92
C SER A 193 23.29 10.11 -5.66
N LYS A 194 23.65 11.35 -5.92
CA LYS A 194 22.75 12.48 -5.71
C LYS A 194 21.56 12.46 -6.69
N LEU A 195 21.82 12.17 -7.96
CA LEU A 195 20.77 12.09 -8.98
C LEU A 195 19.99 10.77 -8.86
N VAL A 196 20.61 9.68 -8.48
CA VAL A 196 19.94 8.43 -8.11
C VAL A 196 18.89 8.68 -7.02
N SER A 197 19.27 9.35 -5.92
CA SER A 197 18.32 9.68 -4.84
C SER A 197 17.20 10.61 -5.32
N HIS A 198 17.51 11.56 -6.22
CA HIS A 198 16.50 12.45 -6.77
C HIS A 198 15.50 11.68 -7.67
N ASN A 199 16.02 10.82 -8.54
CA ASN A 199 15.22 10.02 -9.47
C ASN A 199 14.36 8.99 -8.72
N LEU A 200 14.91 8.37 -7.69
CA LEU A 200 14.13 7.50 -6.82
C LEU A 200 12.98 8.25 -6.14
N ARG A 201 13.21 9.48 -5.69
CA ARG A 201 12.16 10.32 -5.11
C ARG A 201 11.03 10.59 -6.10
N ARG A 202 11.32 10.81 -7.38
CA ARG A 202 10.31 10.97 -8.44
C ARG A 202 9.45 9.70 -8.57
N LEU A 203 10.08 8.52 -8.56
CA LEU A 203 9.36 7.26 -8.61
C LEU A 203 8.51 7.02 -7.35
N GLN A 204 9.03 7.38 -6.18
CA GLN A 204 8.28 7.31 -4.92
C GLN A 204 7.06 8.25 -4.92
N ASN A 205 7.21 9.48 -5.43
CA ASN A 205 6.10 10.41 -5.59
C ASN A 205 5.02 9.83 -6.51
N PHE A 206 5.43 9.26 -7.66
CA PHE A 206 4.51 8.60 -8.57
C PHE A 206 3.77 7.44 -7.88
N ALA A 207 4.50 6.54 -7.21
CA ALA A 207 3.94 5.43 -6.45
C ALA A 207 2.89 5.91 -5.44
N TRP A 208 3.26 6.92 -4.66
CA TRP A 208 2.40 7.47 -3.61
C TRP A 208 1.09 8.03 -4.17
N TRP A 209 1.16 8.87 -5.18
CA TRP A 209 -0.02 9.55 -5.73
C TRP A 209 -0.83 8.70 -6.72
N THR A 210 -0.40 7.46 -6.98
CA THR A 210 -1.10 6.52 -7.85
C THR A 210 -1.55 5.28 -7.07
N TYR A 211 -0.80 4.20 -7.09
CA TYR A 211 -1.27 2.94 -6.54
C TYR A 211 -1.37 2.89 -5.01
N GLU A 212 -0.81 3.90 -4.29
CA GLU A 212 -1.04 4.06 -2.85
C GLU A 212 -2.26 4.95 -2.54
N PHE A 213 -2.38 6.13 -3.17
CA PHE A 213 -3.40 7.12 -2.84
C PHE A 213 -4.18 7.63 -4.06
N GLY A 214 -4.33 6.80 -5.07
CA GLY A 214 -5.01 7.16 -6.31
C GLY A 214 -6.50 6.88 -6.31
N LEU A 215 -7.21 7.69 -7.10
CA LEU A 215 -8.63 7.56 -7.42
C LEU A 215 -8.82 7.32 -8.91
N ILE A 216 -9.93 6.69 -9.27
CA ILE A 216 -10.33 6.45 -10.66
C ILE A 216 -11.76 6.92 -10.88
N HIS A 217 -12.07 7.45 -12.06
CA HIS A 217 -13.43 7.81 -12.38
C HIS A 217 -14.38 6.61 -12.32
N ASN A 218 -15.53 6.83 -11.68
CA ASN A 218 -16.56 5.80 -11.55
C ASN A 218 -17.23 5.56 -12.90
N ASN A 219 -16.87 4.48 -13.59
CA ASN A 219 -17.55 4.07 -14.80
C ASN A 219 -18.83 3.30 -14.45
N ILE A 220 -19.99 3.82 -14.94
CA ILE A 220 -21.34 3.32 -14.63
C ILE A 220 -21.52 1.83 -14.93
N ASP A 221 -20.78 1.29 -15.91
CA ASP A 221 -20.82 -0.13 -16.31
C ASP A 221 -20.24 -1.10 -15.28
N THR A 222 -19.56 -0.61 -14.24
CA THR A 222 -18.94 -1.46 -13.21
C THR A 222 -19.89 -1.87 -12.09
N ASN A 223 -21.13 -1.37 -12.10
CA ASN A 223 -22.13 -1.59 -11.02
C ASN A 223 -22.56 -3.06 -10.83
N HIS A 224 -22.30 -3.95 -11.80
CA HIS A 224 -22.63 -5.40 -11.70
C HIS A 224 -21.86 -6.15 -10.61
N PHE A 225 -20.73 -5.60 -10.13
CA PHE A 225 -19.88 -6.23 -9.13
C PHE A 225 -20.13 -5.73 -7.71
N ARG A 226 -21.00 -4.72 -7.52
CA ARG A 226 -21.19 -4.06 -6.24
C ARG A 226 -22.42 -4.51 -5.51
N ARG A 227 -22.33 -4.58 -4.20
CA ARG A 227 -23.47 -4.80 -3.31
C ARG A 227 -24.27 -3.51 -3.08
N LYS A 228 -23.59 -2.35 -3.08
CA LYS A 228 -24.19 -1.03 -2.87
C LYS A 228 -23.80 -0.11 -4.01
N LYS A 229 -24.70 0.81 -4.36
CA LYS A 229 -24.43 1.84 -5.36
C LYS A 229 -23.43 2.84 -4.79
N ASN A 230 -22.36 3.12 -5.55
CA ASN A 230 -21.47 4.23 -5.28
C ASN A 230 -22.24 5.56 -5.51
N ASP A 231 -22.16 6.48 -4.54
CA ASP A 231 -22.83 7.76 -4.53
C ASP A 231 -21.87 8.94 -4.73
N ILE A 232 -20.62 8.65 -5.16
CA ILE A 232 -19.63 9.64 -5.56
C ILE A 232 -19.13 9.34 -6.99
N GLU A 233 -18.48 10.32 -7.61
CA GLU A 233 -17.98 10.23 -8.99
C GLU A 233 -16.72 9.38 -9.15
N TYR A 234 -16.15 8.92 -8.05
CA TYR A 234 -14.87 8.26 -8.01
C TYR A 234 -14.95 6.86 -7.40
N GLU A 235 -13.99 6.04 -7.75
CA GLU A 235 -13.65 4.79 -7.08
C GLU A 235 -12.22 4.86 -6.54
N ILE A 236 -11.96 4.12 -5.49
CA ILE A 236 -10.65 4.06 -4.87
C ILE A 236 -9.87 2.89 -5.48
N TYR A 237 -8.64 3.14 -5.93
CA TYR A 237 -7.71 2.08 -6.31
C TYR A 237 -6.40 2.15 -5.51
N GLY A 238 -6.19 3.20 -4.73
CA GLY A 238 -4.99 3.36 -3.91
C GLY A 238 -5.01 2.43 -2.68
N SER A 239 -3.99 1.61 -2.55
CA SER A 239 -3.86 0.61 -1.47
C SER A 239 -3.75 1.24 -0.09
N GLY A 240 -3.08 2.40 0.02
CA GLY A 240 -2.99 3.18 1.25
C GLY A 240 -4.35 3.71 1.71
N ILE A 241 -5.22 4.10 0.77
CA ILE A 241 -6.60 4.50 1.08
C ILE A 241 -7.40 3.27 1.52
N ILE A 242 -7.36 2.19 0.73
CA ILE A 242 -8.16 0.97 0.95
C ILE A 242 -7.88 0.35 2.32
N SER A 243 -6.64 0.39 2.77
CA SER A 243 -6.22 -0.19 4.05
C SER A 243 -6.36 0.76 5.25
N SER A 244 -6.89 1.98 5.03
CA SER A 244 -7.13 2.98 6.06
C SER A 244 -8.57 3.43 6.08
N PHE A 245 -9.27 3.17 7.20
CA PHE A 245 -10.65 3.63 7.38
C PHE A 245 -10.76 5.15 7.31
N ASP A 246 -9.86 5.87 7.98
CA ASP A 246 -9.92 7.32 8.07
C ASP A 246 -9.58 7.99 6.74
N GLU A 247 -8.62 7.44 5.99
CA GLU A 247 -8.29 7.92 4.65
C GLU A 247 -9.45 7.70 3.67
N THR A 248 -10.07 6.52 3.73
CA THR A 248 -11.27 6.22 2.93
C THR A 248 -12.42 7.17 3.24
N LEU A 249 -12.69 7.45 4.53
CA LEU A 249 -13.71 8.42 4.92
C LEU A 249 -13.36 9.84 4.47
N ASN A 250 -12.07 10.23 4.54
CA ASN A 250 -11.64 11.53 4.06
C ASN A 250 -11.91 11.72 2.56
N VAL A 251 -11.58 10.72 1.74
CA VAL A 251 -11.90 10.70 0.29
C VAL A 251 -13.40 10.87 0.07
N ILE A 252 -14.22 10.05 0.74
CA ILE A 252 -15.68 10.08 0.58
C ILE A 252 -16.25 11.45 0.97
N ASN A 253 -15.81 12.00 2.09
CA ASN A 253 -16.27 13.30 2.57
C ASN A 253 -15.84 14.44 1.64
N CYS A 254 -14.63 14.39 1.11
CA CYS A 254 -14.17 15.38 0.13
C CYS A 254 -14.94 15.27 -1.18
N ALA A 255 -15.17 14.06 -1.71
CA ALA A 255 -15.94 13.83 -2.93
C ALA A 255 -17.41 14.26 -2.80
N LYS A 256 -17.99 14.15 -1.60
CA LYS A 256 -19.34 14.63 -1.30
C LYS A 256 -19.42 16.13 -1.00
N GLY A 257 -18.31 16.84 -0.98
CA GLY A 257 -18.23 18.25 -0.59
C GLY A 257 -18.49 18.51 0.90
N LEU A 258 -18.44 17.46 1.74
CA LEU A 258 -18.62 17.53 3.19
C LEU A 258 -17.33 17.96 3.93
N SER A 259 -16.19 17.80 3.27
CA SER A 259 -14.88 18.20 3.77
C SER A 259 -14.12 18.97 2.70
N LYS A 260 -13.26 19.90 3.15
CA LYS A 260 -12.29 20.62 2.33
C LYS A 260 -10.85 20.37 2.78
N LYS A 261 -10.64 19.33 3.59
CA LYS A 261 -9.30 18.98 4.10
C LYS A 261 -8.36 18.58 2.99
N SER A 262 -8.89 17.92 1.95
CA SER A 262 -8.11 17.44 0.82
C SER A 262 -8.69 17.90 -0.51
N LYS A 263 -7.84 17.99 -1.53
CA LYS A 263 -8.23 18.30 -2.90
C LYS A 263 -8.31 17.02 -3.73
N ILE A 264 -9.30 16.95 -4.62
CA ILE A 264 -9.37 15.92 -5.66
C ILE A 264 -8.99 16.58 -6.98
N LEU A 265 -7.92 16.12 -7.61
CA LEU A 265 -7.25 16.74 -8.76
C LEU A 265 -7.23 15.76 -9.95
N PRO A 266 -7.24 16.24 -11.19
CA PRO A 266 -7.03 15.38 -12.34
C PRO A 266 -5.60 14.79 -12.31
N TYR A 267 -5.45 13.59 -12.87
CA TYR A 267 -4.15 12.96 -13.03
C TYR A 267 -3.27 13.73 -14.01
N ASP A 268 -2.06 14.02 -13.58
CA ASP A 268 -1.00 14.61 -14.40
C ASP A 268 0.34 14.03 -13.94
N ILE A 269 0.96 13.21 -14.78
CA ILE A 269 2.20 12.51 -14.40
C ILE A 269 3.36 13.47 -14.17
N GLU A 270 3.45 14.58 -14.94
CA GLU A 270 4.53 15.57 -14.80
C GLU A 270 4.41 16.30 -13.45
N GLU A 271 3.19 16.64 -13.03
CA GLU A 271 2.92 17.21 -11.71
C GLU A 271 3.22 16.19 -10.60
N ILE A 272 2.71 14.96 -10.74
CA ILE A 272 2.79 13.89 -9.73
C ILE A 272 4.24 13.55 -9.38
N VAL A 273 5.12 13.37 -10.36
CA VAL A 273 6.52 13.00 -10.11
C VAL A 273 7.30 14.09 -9.36
N MET A 274 6.82 15.34 -9.42
CA MET A 274 7.41 16.49 -8.72
C MET A 274 6.73 16.81 -7.39
N THR A 275 5.60 16.19 -7.08
CA THR A 275 4.79 16.48 -5.90
C THR A 275 5.21 15.59 -4.74
N SER A 276 5.89 16.15 -3.74
CA SER A 276 6.24 15.45 -2.52
C SER A 276 5.01 15.12 -1.68
N PHE A 277 5.12 14.11 -0.83
CA PHE A 277 4.07 13.65 0.07
C PHE A 277 4.51 13.67 1.53
N ASN A 278 3.54 13.69 2.43
CA ASN A 278 3.74 13.49 3.86
C ASN A 278 3.04 12.19 4.29
N TYR A 279 3.82 11.18 4.64
CA TYR A 279 3.30 9.87 5.07
C TYR A 279 2.76 9.87 6.51
N SER A 280 3.00 10.92 7.29
CA SER A 280 2.62 10.96 8.71
C SER A 280 1.22 11.56 8.98
N GLU A 281 0.52 11.97 7.93
CA GLU A 281 -0.77 12.65 8.01
C GLU A 281 -1.73 12.15 6.94
N ILE A 282 -3.04 12.34 7.18
CA ILE A 282 -4.08 12.19 6.13
C ILE A 282 -3.72 13.06 4.94
N GLN A 283 -3.83 12.50 3.73
CA GLN A 283 -3.34 13.16 2.54
C GLN A 283 -4.12 14.43 2.22
N ASP A 284 -3.41 15.50 1.80
CA ASP A 284 -3.99 16.81 1.46
C ASP A 284 -4.55 16.86 0.03
N ARG A 285 -4.30 15.82 -0.76
CA ARG A 285 -4.76 15.70 -2.15
C ARG A 285 -4.85 14.26 -2.61
N TYR A 286 -5.63 14.05 -3.67
CA TYR A 286 -5.76 12.77 -4.40
C TYR A 286 -5.83 13.08 -5.89
N TYR A 287 -5.24 12.22 -6.73
CA TYR A 287 -5.30 12.34 -8.17
C TYR A 287 -6.21 11.30 -8.78
N VAL A 288 -6.99 11.71 -9.79
CA VAL A 288 -8.01 10.88 -10.43
C VAL A 288 -7.59 10.52 -11.84
N ILE A 289 -7.40 9.23 -12.10
CA ILE A 289 -7.19 8.69 -13.45
C ILE A 289 -8.54 8.42 -14.14
N GLY A 290 -8.56 8.47 -15.47
CA GLY A 290 -9.73 8.08 -16.27
C GLY A 290 -9.90 6.56 -16.34
N SER A 291 -8.79 5.82 -16.37
CA SER A 291 -8.79 4.35 -16.39
C SER A 291 -7.44 3.77 -15.92
N MET A 292 -7.45 2.50 -15.53
CA MET A 292 -6.19 1.79 -15.23
C MET A 292 -5.27 1.69 -16.45
N GLU A 293 -5.84 1.58 -17.63
CA GLU A 293 -5.08 1.56 -18.89
C GLU A 293 -4.35 2.90 -19.13
N GLU A 294 -5.01 4.02 -18.83
CA GLU A 294 -4.37 5.35 -18.88
C GLU A 294 -3.15 5.41 -17.95
N LEU A 295 -3.27 4.95 -16.71
CA LEU A 295 -2.16 4.92 -15.75
C LEU A 295 -1.00 4.08 -16.29
N TYR A 296 -1.26 2.86 -16.76
CA TYR A 296 -0.21 1.96 -17.23
C TYR A 296 0.50 2.51 -18.46
N LYS A 297 -0.27 3.04 -19.41
CA LYS A 297 0.27 3.66 -20.62
C LYS A 297 1.05 4.92 -20.29
N SER A 298 0.50 5.78 -19.44
CA SER A 298 1.18 7.01 -19.02
C SER A 298 2.54 6.70 -18.36
N PHE A 299 2.61 5.71 -17.48
CA PHE A 299 3.87 5.27 -16.88
C PHE A 299 4.83 4.73 -17.94
N GLN A 300 4.35 3.91 -18.88
CA GLN A 300 5.19 3.30 -19.91
C GLN A 300 5.74 4.33 -20.89
N ASP A 301 4.90 5.29 -21.30
CA ASP A 301 5.26 6.30 -22.33
C ASP A 301 6.16 7.43 -21.76
N ASN A 302 6.20 7.59 -20.42
CA ASN A 302 6.90 8.70 -19.77
C ASN A 302 8.06 8.24 -18.86
N GLN A 303 8.72 7.14 -19.19
CA GLN A 303 9.84 6.60 -18.39
C GLN A 303 10.97 7.63 -18.16
N ASP A 304 11.21 8.55 -19.11
CA ASP A 304 12.26 9.57 -19.01
C ASP A 304 11.97 10.62 -17.92
N LEU A 305 10.72 10.78 -17.48
CA LEU A 305 10.41 11.66 -16.33
C LEU A 305 11.07 11.21 -15.04
N PHE A 306 11.41 9.92 -14.94
CA PHE A 306 12.07 9.34 -13.76
C PHE A 306 13.61 9.39 -13.85
N TRP A 307 14.16 9.91 -14.96
CA TRP A 307 15.59 10.00 -15.22
C TRP A 307 16.03 11.45 -15.41
N PHE A 308 16.00 12.23 -14.32
CA PHE A 308 16.59 13.56 -14.35
C PHE A 308 18.12 13.48 -14.38
N GLU A 309 18.74 14.14 -15.32
CA GLU A 309 20.19 14.06 -15.56
C GLU A 309 20.95 15.33 -15.11
N GLY A 310 20.23 16.36 -14.61
CA GLY A 310 20.80 17.59 -14.06
C GLY A 310 20.49 18.85 -14.86
#